data_b64d15059fac9d7cfa8be7e192659a35
#
_entry.id   b64d15059fac9d7cfa8be7e192659a35
#
_cell.length_a   1.000
_cell.length_b   1.000
_cell.length_c   1.000
_cell.angle_alpha   90.00
_cell.angle_beta   90.00
_cell.angle_gamma   90.00
#
_symmetry.space_group_name_H-M   'P 1'
#
loop_
_entity.id
_entity.type
_entity.pdbx_description
1 polymer ?
#
loop_
_entity_poly.entity_id
_entity_poly.type
_entity_poly.pdbx_seq_one_letter_code
_entity_poly.pdbx_strand_id
1 'polypeptide(L)'
;MIEREDLKYLKNIVDLQNKNVNYRTLDDIVYCIKEDDQFGFMHNILSATNDKLDYRLLDNVLTVMKKEPEVENILMDSFSTPQVNAKMNIINHVDKLGLINEQSEIVIFAGWFGSIFVPALAPKVKKITLIDMDERVINVAKNRLFMDYENVEFIVGDIFETFKKEYENADLFINTSCEHMRPMSEWGPKGPRSLYKDSPFGEPVTRKVPWWTRMKKGAHFAFQSNDMFNIDTHINCVNDIDEFERQLPENAKVKVKDEINDERGTRFTLIGEICKE
;
A
#
# COMPACT_ATOMS: atom_id res chain seq x y z
N MET A 1 -21.17 -13.87 -19.21
CA MET A 1 -21.24 -13.13 -20.51
C MET A 1 -21.90 -11.79 -20.18
N ILE A 2 -21.17 -10.68 -20.34
CA ILE A 2 -21.71 -9.35 -20.06
C ILE A 2 -22.74 -9.05 -21.13
N GLU A 3 -23.92 -8.69 -20.70
CA GLU A 3 -25.01 -8.37 -21.60
C GLU A 3 -24.86 -6.97 -22.21
N ARG A 4 -25.44 -6.75 -23.41
CA ARG A 4 -25.36 -5.46 -24.11
C ARG A 4 -25.88 -4.27 -23.29
N GLU A 5 -26.74 -4.53 -22.29
CA GLU A 5 -27.27 -3.50 -21.39
C GLU A 5 -26.24 -3.04 -20.36
N ASP A 6 -25.37 -3.94 -19.87
CA ASP A 6 -24.30 -3.61 -18.93
C ASP A 6 -23.25 -2.70 -19.59
N LEU A 7 -22.92 -2.97 -20.86
CA LEU A 7 -22.08 -2.11 -21.69
C LEU A 7 -22.66 -0.70 -21.85
N LYS A 8 -23.99 -0.61 -21.99
CA LYS A 8 -24.70 0.67 -22.13
C LYS A 8 -24.67 1.48 -20.84
N TYR A 9 -24.72 0.80 -19.69
CA TYR A 9 -24.64 1.43 -18.38
C TYR A 9 -23.21 1.93 -18.10
N LEU A 10 -22.20 1.12 -18.35
CA LEU A 10 -20.79 1.53 -18.27
C LEU A 10 -20.48 2.69 -19.20
N LYS A 11 -20.96 2.63 -20.43
CA LYS A 11 -20.86 3.72 -21.41
C LYS A 11 -21.44 5.02 -20.85
N ASN A 12 -22.62 4.97 -20.25
CA ASN A 12 -23.26 6.16 -19.68
C ASN A 12 -22.49 6.74 -18.50
N ILE A 13 -21.92 5.89 -17.63
CA ILE A 13 -21.08 6.36 -16.51
C ILE A 13 -19.82 7.05 -17.03
N VAL A 14 -19.18 6.47 -18.01
CA VAL A 14 -17.96 7.03 -18.61
C VAL A 14 -18.26 8.28 -19.44
N ASP A 15 -19.35 8.32 -20.19
CA ASP A 15 -19.78 9.51 -20.94
C ASP A 15 -20.17 10.69 -20.02
N LEU A 16 -20.67 10.41 -18.81
CA LEU A 16 -20.99 11.42 -17.81
C LEU A 16 -19.71 12.01 -17.15
N GLN A 17 -18.66 11.21 -17.05
CA GLN A 17 -17.41 11.64 -16.40
C GLN A 17 -16.40 12.23 -17.40
N ASN A 18 -16.42 11.82 -18.69
CA ASN A 18 -15.46 12.27 -19.70
C ASN A 18 -16.02 12.22 -21.13
N LYS A 19 -16.20 13.36 -21.74
CA LYS A 19 -16.74 13.49 -23.11
C LYS A 19 -15.85 12.92 -24.24
N ASN A 20 -14.70 12.34 -23.93
CA ASN A 20 -13.69 11.88 -24.91
C ASN A 20 -13.29 10.41 -24.78
N VAL A 21 -14.22 9.53 -24.39
CA VAL A 21 -13.94 8.10 -24.21
C VAL A 21 -13.76 7.37 -25.55
N ASN A 22 -12.67 6.59 -25.64
CA ASN A 22 -12.47 5.66 -26.74
C ASN A 22 -13.23 4.34 -26.47
N TYR A 23 -14.36 4.14 -27.15
CA TYR A 23 -15.26 3.00 -26.98
C TYR A 23 -14.62 1.63 -27.25
N ARG A 24 -13.55 1.54 -28.03
CA ARG A 24 -12.81 0.28 -28.23
C ARG A 24 -12.16 -0.21 -26.96
N THR A 25 -11.60 0.71 -26.18
CA THR A 25 -11.01 0.39 -24.88
C THR A 25 -12.08 -0.12 -23.91
N LEU A 26 -13.30 0.44 -23.92
CA LEU A 26 -14.41 -0.03 -23.11
C LEU A 26 -14.89 -1.43 -23.49
N ASP A 27 -14.99 -1.74 -24.77
CA ASP A 27 -15.36 -3.07 -25.25
C ASP A 27 -14.31 -4.11 -24.84
N ASP A 28 -13.03 -3.75 -24.89
CA ASP A 28 -11.92 -4.59 -24.43
C ASP A 28 -11.96 -4.80 -22.92
N ILE A 29 -12.28 -3.76 -22.15
CA ILE A 29 -12.45 -3.80 -20.69
C ILE A 29 -13.54 -4.79 -20.31
N VAL A 30 -14.71 -4.65 -20.93
CA VAL A 30 -15.87 -5.48 -20.66
C VAL A 30 -15.62 -6.94 -21.04
N TYR A 31 -14.88 -7.19 -22.13
CA TYR A 31 -14.53 -8.54 -22.56
C TYR A 31 -13.57 -9.25 -21.59
N CYS A 32 -12.74 -8.52 -20.86
CA CYS A 32 -11.71 -9.08 -19.99
C CYS A 32 -12.16 -9.36 -18.56
N ILE A 33 -13.28 -8.78 -18.14
CA ILE A 33 -13.80 -8.94 -16.79
C ILE A 33 -14.67 -10.21 -16.77
N LYS A 34 -14.23 -11.25 -16.07
CA LYS A 34 -15.02 -12.47 -15.82
C LYS A 34 -16.00 -12.23 -14.68
N GLU A 35 -17.16 -12.88 -14.79
CA GLU A 35 -18.33 -12.89 -13.90
C GLU A 35 -18.08 -12.57 -12.41
N ASP A 36 -18.98 -11.90 -11.80
CA ASP A 36 -19.47 -11.78 -10.44
C ASP A 36 -19.27 -10.43 -9.71
N ASP A 37 -18.28 -9.61 -9.91
CA ASP A 37 -18.25 -8.25 -9.34
C ASP A 37 -17.51 -7.23 -10.20
N GLN A 38 -17.83 -7.24 -11.46
CA GLN A 38 -17.17 -6.45 -12.49
C GLN A 38 -17.33 -4.94 -12.25
N PHE A 39 -18.50 -4.51 -11.78
CA PHE A 39 -18.77 -3.11 -11.49
C PHE A 39 -18.01 -2.64 -10.27
N GLY A 40 -17.94 -3.46 -9.22
CA GLY A 40 -17.16 -3.18 -8.02
C GLY A 40 -15.68 -3.01 -8.34
N PHE A 41 -15.11 -3.91 -9.11
CA PHE A 41 -13.71 -3.85 -9.53
C PHE A 41 -13.39 -2.58 -10.34
N MET A 42 -14.20 -2.26 -11.35
CA MET A 42 -14.06 -1.04 -12.14
C MET A 42 -14.22 0.22 -11.29
N HIS A 43 -15.24 0.26 -10.45
CA HIS A 43 -15.46 1.37 -9.52
C HIS A 43 -14.26 1.57 -8.59
N ASN A 44 -13.67 0.49 -8.11
CA ASN A 44 -12.52 0.51 -7.23
C ASN A 44 -11.26 1.04 -7.94
N ILE A 45 -11.02 0.66 -9.20
CA ILE A 45 -9.94 1.25 -10.01
C ILE A 45 -10.15 2.75 -10.17
N LEU A 46 -11.39 3.17 -10.48
CA LEU A 46 -11.72 4.58 -10.62
C LEU A 46 -11.56 5.37 -9.31
N SER A 47 -11.97 4.78 -8.20
CA SER A 47 -11.81 5.40 -6.87
C SER A 47 -10.35 5.60 -6.49
N ALA A 48 -9.46 4.69 -6.88
CA ALA A 48 -8.03 4.80 -6.67
C ALA A 48 -7.41 6.03 -7.36
N THR A 49 -8.03 6.52 -8.41
CA THR A 49 -7.57 7.68 -9.19
C THR A 49 -8.24 9.00 -8.78
N ASN A 50 -8.87 9.07 -7.59
CA ASN A 50 -9.60 10.25 -7.10
C ASN A 50 -10.63 10.78 -8.09
N ASP A 51 -11.47 9.90 -8.60
CA ASP A 51 -12.52 10.18 -9.59
C ASP A 51 -12.01 10.77 -10.94
N LYS A 52 -10.71 10.81 -11.13
CA LYS A 52 -10.12 11.09 -12.44
C LYS A 52 -9.86 9.78 -13.14
N LEU A 53 -10.63 9.50 -14.18
CA LEU A 53 -10.44 8.29 -14.96
C LEU A 53 -9.04 8.29 -15.60
N ASP A 54 -8.12 7.53 -15.02
CA ASP A 54 -6.85 7.23 -15.67
C ASP A 54 -7.01 6.02 -16.56
N TYR A 55 -7.33 6.30 -17.83
CA TYR A 55 -7.48 5.25 -18.85
C TYR A 55 -6.24 4.41 -19.04
N ARG A 56 -5.06 4.99 -18.81
CA ARG A 56 -3.81 4.26 -18.97
C ARG A 56 -3.65 3.23 -17.88
N LEU A 57 -3.97 3.59 -16.63
CA LEU A 57 -3.97 2.62 -15.55
C LEU A 57 -4.95 1.49 -15.83
N LEU A 58 -6.15 1.81 -16.28
CA LEU A 58 -7.16 0.81 -16.59
C LEU A 58 -6.72 -0.10 -17.74
N ASP A 59 -6.19 0.44 -18.83
CA ASP A 59 -5.63 -0.33 -19.96
C ASP A 59 -4.45 -1.20 -19.52
N ASN A 60 -3.56 -0.66 -18.67
CA ASN A 60 -2.45 -1.39 -18.11
C ASN A 60 -2.92 -2.58 -17.25
N VAL A 61 -3.89 -2.39 -16.36
CA VAL A 61 -4.48 -3.46 -15.53
C VAL A 61 -5.02 -4.58 -16.40
N LEU A 62 -5.82 -4.24 -17.42
CA LEU A 62 -6.41 -5.22 -18.33
C LEU A 62 -5.38 -5.93 -19.19
N THR A 63 -4.33 -5.21 -19.59
CA THR A 63 -3.21 -5.80 -20.32
C THR A 63 -2.46 -6.83 -19.47
N VAL A 64 -2.25 -6.54 -18.18
CA VAL A 64 -1.65 -7.48 -17.23
C VAL A 64 -2.52 -8.70 -17.07
N MET A 65 -3.81 -8.54 -16.81
CA MET A 65 -4.75 -9.66 -16.64
C MET A 65 -4.75 -10.59 -17.87
N LYS A 66 -4.65 -10.03 -19.07
CA LYS A 66 -4.57 -10.83 -20.31
C LYS A 66 -3.25 -11.56 -20.51
N LYS A 67 -2.13 -10.94 -20.16
CA LYS A 67 -0.79 -11.42 -20.52
C LYS A 67 -0.08 -12.19 -19.41
N GLU A 68 -0.48 -11.97 -18.18
CA GLU A 68 0.17 -12.51 -16.99
C GLU A 68 -0.89 -13.16 -16.06
N PRO A 69 -1.55 -14.26 -16.52
CA PRO A 69 -2.68 -14.88 -15.81
C PRO A 69 -2.31 -15.38 -14.41
N GLU A 70 -1.03 -15.62 -14.14
CA GLU A 70 -0.53 -16.02 -12.82
C GLU A 70 -0.65 -14.93 -11.75
N VAL A 71 -0.79 -13.66 -12.15
CA VAL A 71 -1.00 -12.54 -11.23
C VAL A 71 -2.43 -11.99 -11.26
N GLU A 72 -3.30 -12.50 -12.14
CA GLU A 72 -4.67 -11.99 -12.32
C GLU A 72 -5.42 -11.92 -10.99
N ASN A 73 -5.51 -13.03 -10.26
CA ASN A 73 -6.28 -13.10 -9.02
C ASN A 73 -5.76 -12.16 -7.93
N ILE A 74 -4.42 -12.08 -7.77
CA ILE A 74 -3.82 -11.20 -6.76
C ILE A 74 -3.92 -9.73 -7.17
N LEU A 75 -3.89 -9.43 -8.46
CA LEU A 75 -4.12 -8.08 -8.97
C LEU A 75 -5.58 -7.66 -8.76
N MET A 76 -6.54 -8.54 -9.05
CA MET A 76 -7.95 -8.29 -8.76
C MET A 76 -8.20 -8.06 -7.27
N ASP A 77 -7.61 -8.89 -6.38
CA ASP A 77 -7.74 -8.67 -4.93
C ASP A 77 -7.14 -7.31 -4.50
N SER A 78 -6.07 -6.86 -5.14
CA SER A 78 -5.47 -5.55 -4.84
C SER A 78 -6.40 -4.36 -5.08
N PHE A 79 -7.42 -4.53 -5.91
CA PHE A 79 -8.51 -3.57 -6.18
C PHE A 79 -9.86 -4.01 -5.57
N SER A 80 -9.88 -5.01 -4.70
CA SER A 80 -11.10 -5.40 -4.01
C SER A 80 -11.62 -4.28 -3.09
N THR A 81 -12.93 -4.25 -2.87
CA THR A 81 -13.55 -3.20 -2.03
C THR A 81 -12.92 -3.08 -0.64
N PRO A 82 -12.62 -4.17 0.11
CA PRO A 82 -11.92 -4.05 1.38
C PRO A 82 -10.52 -3.44 1.26
N GLN A 83 -9.78 -3.75 0.20
CA GLN A 83 -8.44 -3.19 -0.03
C GLN A 83 -8.49 -1.70 -0.37
N VAL A 84 -9.45 -1.29 -1.22
CA VAL A 84 -9.65 0.11 -1.57
C VAL A 84 -10.06 0.91 -0.35
N ASN A 85 -11.07 0.46 0.40
CA ASN A 85 -11.55 1.17 1.59
C ASN A 85 -10.44 1.36 2.62
N ALA A 86 -9.65 0.31 2.88
CA ALA A 86 -8.55 0.35 3.82
C ALA A 86 -7.48 1.39 3.45
N LYS A 87 -7.07 1.42 2.19
CA LYS A 87 -6.01 2.31 1.71
C LYS A 87 -6.52 3.75 1.53
N MET A 88 -7.76 3.92 1.02
CA MET A 88 -8.39 5.24 0.91
C MET A 88 -8.64 5.87 2.28
N ASN A 89 -8.93 5.10 3.30
CA ASN A 89 -9.01 5.59 4.68
C ASN A 89 -7.69 6.27 5.10
N ILE A 90 -6.55 5.62 4.88
CA ILE A 90 -5.23 6.21 5.16
C ILE A 90 -5.02 7.49 4.34
N ILE A 91 -5.28 7.45 3.03
CA ILE A 91 -5.10 8.59 2.13
C ILE A 91 -5.94 9.78 2.60
N ASN A 92 -7.20 9.55 2.95
CA ASN A 92 -8.11 10.59 3.44
C ASN A 92 -7.61 11.25 4.74
N HIS A 93 -7.08 10.45 5.67
CA HIS A 93 -6.49 11.00 6.90
C HIS A 93 -5.19 11.76 6.61
N VAL A 94 -4.34 11.26 5.73
CA VAL A 94 -3.09 11.94 5.30
C VAL A 94 -3.40 13.29 4.68
N ASP A 95 -4.38 13.35 3.78
CA ASP A 95 -4.83 14.59 3.14
C ASP A 95 -5.47 15.55 4.16
N LYS A 96 -6.37 15.07 5.01
CA LYS A 96 -7.07 15.87 6.04
C LYS A 96 -6.10 16.50 7.03
N LEU A 97 -5.03 15.80 7.38
CA LEU A 97 -4.01 16.28 8.31
C LEU A 97 -2.92 17.12 7.62
N GLY A 98 -2.92 17.21 6.29
CA GLY A 98 -1.91 17.93 5.53
C GLY A 98 -0.49 17.37 5.72
N LEU A 99 -0.34 16.02 5.80
CA LEU A 99 0.94 15.39 6.11
C LEU A 99 1.92 15.36 4.94
N ILE A 100 1.43 15.61 3.73
CA ILE A 100 2.22 15.58 2.49
C ILE A 100 1.96 16.81 1.62
N ASN A 101 2.93 17.12 0.77
CA ASN A 101 2.86 18.16 -0.26
C ASN A 101 3.78 17.79 -1.43
N GLU A 102 3.86 18.62 -2.46
CA GLU A 102 4.65 18.40 -3.68
C GLU A 102 6.16 18.22 -3.45
N GLN A 103 6.69 18.54 -2.26
CA GLN A 103 8.09 18.33 -1.90
C GLN A 103 8.30 17.07 -1.05
N SER A 104 7.23 16.41 -0.65
CA SER A 104 7.28 15.25 0.25
C SER A 104 7.83 14.01 -0.44
N GLU A 105 8.61 13.24 0.32
CA GLU A 105 9.07 11.90 -0.06
C GLU A 105 8.36 10.85 0.82
N ILE A 106 7.77 9.83 0.19
CA ILE A 106 7.02 8.78 0.85
C ILE A 106 7.72 7.44 0.67
N VAL A 107 7.75 6.64 1.73
CA VAL A 107 8.17 5.22 1.68
C VAL A 107 6.98 4.34 2.02
N ILE A 108 6.67 3.37 1.16
CA ILE A 108 5.61 2.39 1.34
C ILE A 108 6.25 1.01 1.54
N PHE A 109 6.06 0.45 2.71
CA PHE A 109 6.53 -0.89 3.07
C PHE A 109 5.49 -1.94 2.75
N ALA A 110 5.91 -3.10 2.25
CA ALA A 110 5.04 -4.18 1.82
C ALA A 110 3.87 -3.64 0.99
N GLY A 111 4.26 -2.84 -0.01
CA GLY A 111 3.30 -2.06 -0.79
C GLY A 111 2.55 -2.87 -1.84
N TRP A 112 2.92 -4.15 -1.97
CA TRP A 112 2.36 -5.03 -2.99
C TRP A 112 2.48 -4.37 -4.37
N PHE A 113 1.39 -4.33 -5.18
CA PHE A 113 1.40 -3.59 -6.44
C PHE A 113 1.43 -2.05 -6.27
N GLY A 114 1.06 -1.51 -5.12
CA GLY A 114 0.83 -0.07 -4.95
C GLY A 114 -0.46 0.43 -5.62
N SER A 115 -1.39 -0.48 -5.94
CA SER A 115 -2.58 -0.27 -6.78
C SER A 115 -3.39 1.00 -6.44
N ILE A 116 -3.50 1.33 -5.16
CA ILE A 116 -4.27 2.47 -4.67
C ILE A 116 -3.35 3.65 -4.33
N PHE A 117 -2.23 3.38 -3.65
CA PHE A 117 -1.33 4.44 -3.19
C PHE A 117 -0.61 5.17 -4.32
N VAL A 118 -0.14 4.43 -5.34
CA VAL A 118 0.61 5.05 -6.45
C VAL A 118 -0.26 6.05 -7.20
N PRO A 119 -1.42 5.68 -7.75
CA PRO A 119 -2.24 6.64 -8.50
C PRO A 119 -2.80 7.78 -7.65
N ALA A 120 -3.08 7.54 -6.36
CA ALA A 120 -3.64 8.54 -5.47
C ALA A 120 -2.61 9.54 -4.93
N LEU A 121 -1.37 9.10 -4.69
CA LEU A 121 -0.34 9.89 -4.02
C LEU A 121 0.74 10.43 -4.96
N ALA A 122 1.14 9.69 -6.01
CA ALA A 122 2.22 10.13 -6.90
C ALA A 122 1.99 11.51 -7.52
N PRO A 123 0.76 11.91 -7.91
CA PRO A 123 0.51 13.27 -8.41
C PRO A 123 0.69 14.41 -7.39
N LYS A 124 0.79 14.08 -6.10
CA LYS A 124 0.79 15.04 -4.98
C LYS A 124 2.14 15.20 -4.31
N VAL A 125 3.13 14.36 -4.66
CA VAL A 125 4.39 14.27 -3.93
C VAL A 125 5.60 14.28 -4.87
N LYS A 126 6.75 14.60 -4.32
CA LYS A 126 8.02 14.61 -5.05
C LYS A 126 8.46 13.19 -5.43
N LYS A 127 8.33 12.24 -4.50
CA LYS A 127 8.82 10.87 -4.69
C LYS A 127 8.05 9.86 -3.84
N ILE A 128 7.79 8.70 -4.44
CA ILE A 128 7.36 7.48 -3.72
C ILE A 128 8.42 6.41 -3.90
N THR A 129 8.83 5.77 -2.80
CA THR A 129 9.61 4.54 -2.83
C THR A 129 8.75 3.40 -2.30
N LEU A 130 8.41 2.45 -3.15
CA LEU A 130 7.60 1.28 -2.82
C LEU A 130 8.47 0.04 -2.75
N ILE A 131 8.41 -0.67 -1.63
CA ILE A 131 9.25 -1.83 -1.35
C ILE A 131 8.36 -3.03 -1.07
N ASP A 132 8.62 -4.14 -1.74
CA ASP A 132 7.96 -5.41 -1.47
C ASP A 132 8.93 -6.58 -1.73
N MET A 133 8.71 -7.70 -1.06
CA MET A 133 9.54 -8.91 -1.22
C MET A 133 9.15 -9.73 -2.46
N ASP A 134 7.92 -9.60 -2.95
CA ASP A 134 7.46 -10.34 -4.13
C ASP A 134 7.96 -9.67 -5.42
N GLU A 135 9.00 -10.27 -5.99
CA GLU A 135 9.63 -9.79 -7.22
C GLU A 135 8.64 -9.75 -8.40
N ARG A 136 7.70 -10.70 -8.50
CA ARG A 136 6.71 -10.71 -9.59
C ARG A 136 5.83 -9.47 -9.52
N VAL A 137 5.32 -9.21 -8.33
CA VAL A 137 4.43 -8.07 -8.06
C VAL A 137 5.12 -6.76 -8.36
N ILE A 138 6.35 -6.59 -7.88
CA ILE A 138 7.17 -5.39 -8.14
C ILE A 138 7.46 -5.22 -9.62
N ASN A 139 7.81 -6.31 -10.31
CA ASN A 139 8.08 -6.25 -11.76
C ASN A 139 6.84 -5.87 -12.57
N VAL A 140 5.67 -6.42 -12.22
CA VAL A 140 4.39 -6.04 -12.83
C VAL A 140 4.06 -4.58 -12.54
N ALA A 141 4.16 -4.15 -11.28
CA ALA A 141 3.90 -2.76 -10.88
C ALA A 141 4.77 -1.78 -11.67
N LYS A 142 6.08 -2.00 -11.66
CA LYS A 142 7.08 -1.14 -12.31
C LYS A 142 6.96 -1.12 -13.83
N ASN A 143 6.87 -2.29 -14.46
CA ASN A 143 7.07 -2.43 -15.91
C ASN A 143 5.75 -2.49 -16.70
N ARG A 144 4.60 -2.54 -16.01
CA ARG A 144 3.29 -2.66 -16.63
C ARG A 144 2.27 -1.66 -16.10
N LEU A 145 2.03 -1.65 -14.77
CA LEU A 145 0.95 -0.83 -14.20
C LEU A 145 1.30 0.65 -14.16
N PHE A 146 2.51 0.97 -13.70
CA PHE A 146 2.91 2.33 -13.34
C PHE A 146 4.16 2.82 -14.06
N MET A 147 4.42 2.32 -15.26
CA MET A 147 5.61 2.69 -16.05
C MET A 147 5.69 4.18 -16.41
N ASP A 148 4.56 4.89 -16.38
CA ASP A 148 4.49 6.32 -16.69
C ASP A 148 4.67 7.23 -15.45
N TYR A 149 4.83 6.63 -14.25
CA TYR A 149 5.05 7.39 -13.02
C TYR A 149 6.55 7.54 -12.72
N GLU A 150 7.17 8.59 -13.28
CA GLU A 150 8.61 8.84 -13.18
C GLU A 150 9.11 9.09 -11.74
N ASN A 151 8.22 9.54 -10.86
CA ASN A 151 8.53 9.83 -9.46
C ASN A 151 8.28 8.63 -8.52
N VAL A 152 8.05 7.42 -9.05
CA VAL A 152 7.85 6.21 -8.25
C VAL A 152 9.00 5.24 -8.46
N GLU A 153 9.72 4.92 -7.39
CA GLU A 153 10.77 3.92 -7.36
C GLU A 153 10.21 2.60 -6.77
N PHE A 154 10.38 1.50 -7.51
CA PHE A 154 9.96 0.16 -7.10
C PHE A 154 11.17 -0.67 -6.72
N ILE A 155 11.19 -1.24 -5.52
CA ILE A 155 12.32 -1.99 -4.98
C ILE A 155 11.85 -3.39 -4.54
N VAL A 156 12.49 -4.43 -5.10
CA VAL A 156 12.37 -5.79 -4.59
C VAL A 156 13.29 -5.93 -3.38
N GLY A 157 12.74 -6.27 -2.23
CA GLY A 157 13.56 -6.50 -1.05
C GLY A 157 12.80 -6.61 0.26
N ASP A 158 13.47 -7.22 1.24
CA ASP A 158 13.03 -7.22 2.62
C ASP A 158 13.28 -5.83 3.23
N ILE A 159 12.23 -5.19 3.74
CA ILE A 159 12.32 -3.87 4.37
C ILE A 159 13.28 -3.86 5.56
N PHE A 160 13.45 -4.99 6.24
CA PHE A 160 14.37 -5.12 7.38
C PHE A 160 15.84 -5.17 6.97
N GLU A 161 16.13 -5.49 5.71
CA GLU A 161 17.48 -5.54 5.16
C GLU A 161 17.77 -4.35 4.25
N THR A 162 16.74 -3.83 3.57
CA THR A 162 16.85 -2.74 2.58
C THR A 162 16.63 -1.36 3.16
N PHE A 163 16.50 -1.19 4.48
CA PHE A 163 16.33 0.11 5.10
C PHE A 163 17.63 0.96 4.92
N LYS A 164 17.69 1.57 3.76
CA LYS A 164 18.85 2.37 3.33
C LYS A 164 18.81 3.76 3.94
N LYS A 165 19.98 4.40 3.95
CA LYS A 165 20.14 5.79 4.38
C LYS A 165 19.24 6.78 3.60
N GLU A 166 18.85 6.43 2.38
CA GLU A 166 17.97 7.25 1.53
C GLU A 166 16.57 7.42 2.11
N TYR A 167 16.09 6.46 2.93
CA TYR A 167 14.78 6.55 3.57
C TYR A 167 14.77 7.45 4.80
N GLU A 168 15.94 7.84 5.33
CA GLU A 168 16.05 8.76 6.46
C GLU A 168 15.47 10.14 6.16
N ASN A 169 15.27 10.48 4.87
CA ASN A 169 14.71 11.76 4.44
C ASN A 169 13.18 11.72 4.19
N ALA A 170 12.56 10.55 4.24
CA ALA A 170 11.14 10.42 3.98
C ALA A 170 10.28 11.19 4.99
N ASP A 171 9.23 11.85 4.50
CA ASP A 171 8.26 12.60 5.30
C ASP A 171 7.18 11.71 5.88
N LEU A 172 6.82 10.64 5.14
CA LEU A 172 5.76 9.72 5.51
C LEU A 172 6.17 8.28 5.21
N PHE A 173 5.93 7.40 6.18
CA PHE A 173 6.08 5.96 6.06
C PHE A 173 4.71 5.31 6.11
N ILE A 174 4.36 4.50 5.11
CA ILE A 174 3.09 3.79 5.02
C ILE A 174 3.34 2.29 5.09
N ASN A 175 2.53 1.57 5.86
CA ASN A 175 2.47 0.11 5.86
C ASN A 175 1.05 -0.36 6.15
N THR A 176 0.44 -1.09 5.23
CA THR A 176 -0.90 -1.67 5.37
C THR A 176 -0.90 -3.18 5.51
N SER A 177 0.24 -3.75 5.89
CA SER A 177 0.48 -5.19 5.98
C SER A 177 1.26 -5.53 7.25
N CYS A 178 1.00 -4.79 8.35
CA CYS A 178 1.68 -5.03 9.62
C CYS A 178 1.40 -6.41 10.20
N GLU A 179 0.24 -6.99 9.90
CA GLU A 179 -0.16 -8.35 10.26
C GLU A 179 0.69 -9.45 9.62
N HIS A 180 1.29 -9.18 8.46
CA HIS A 180 2.21 -10.10 7.78
C HIS A 180 3.66 -10.02 8.30
N MET A 181 3.93 -9.09 9.20
CA MET A 181 5.27 -8.80 9.67
C MET A 181 5.40 -9.11 11.16
N ARG A 182 6.64 -9.26 11.65
CA ARG A 182 6.88 -9.26 13.10
C ARG A 182 6.41 -7.95 13.73
N PRO A 183 6.16 -7.92 15.05
CA PRO A 183 5.75 -6.70 15.74
C PRO A 183 6.65 -5.49 15.44
N MET A 184 6.08 -4.31 15.33
CA MET A 184 6.80 -3.07 14.96
C MET A 184 8.00 -2.78 15.89
N SER A 185 7.91 -3.16 17.14
CA SER A 185 9.02 -3.06 18.12
C SER A 185 10.28 -3.84 17.71
N GLU A 186 10.13 -4.81 16.79
CA GLU A 186 11.22 -5.64 16.29
C GLU A 186 11.75 -5.21 14.91
N TRP A 187 11.16 -4.20 14.28
CA TRP A 187 11.59 -3.74 12.97
C TRP A 187 12.95 -3.05 13.03
N GLY A 188 13.73 -3.25 12.00
CA GLY A 188 15.01 -2.61 11.78
C GLY A 188 16.08 -3.56 11.28
N PRO A 189 17.10 -3.05 10.59
CA PRO A 189 18.20 -3.86 10.09
C PRO A 189 18.99 -4.46 11.26
N LYS A 190 19.54 -5.64 11.04
CA LYS A 190 20.49 -6.24 11.97
C LYS A 190 21.69 -5.31 12.10
N GLY A 191 21.95 -4.83 13.30
CA GLY A 191 23.13 -4.01 13.59
C GLY A 191 24.44 -4.80 13.33
N PRO A 192 25.58 -4.10 13.19
CA PRO A 192 26.85 -4.77 12.99
C PRO A 192 27.16 -5.71 14.16
N ARG A 193 27.63 -6.92 13.84
CA ARG A 193 27.96 -8.01 14.79
C ARG A 193 28.91 -7.63 15.90
N SER A 194 29.53 -6.44 15.83
CA SER A 194 30.65 -6.05 16.70
C SER A 194 30.31 -5.49 18.10
N LEU A 195 28.99 -5.31 18.39
CA LEU A 195 28.61 -4.57 19.62
C LEU A 195 28.37 -5.44 20.87
N TYR A 196 28.39 -6.76 20.78
CA TYR A 196 28.21 -7.63 21.93
C TYR A 196 29.09 -8.89 21.83
N LYS A 197 30.29 -8.80 22.37
CA LYS A 197 31.22 -9.92 22.50
C LYS A 197 30.89 -10.89 23.65
N ASP A 198 30.00 -10.50 24.54
CA ASP A 198 29.81 -11.21 25.82
C ASP A 198 28.36 -11.66 26.03
N SER A 199 27.86 -12.54 25.18
CA SER A 199 26.73 -13.38 25.56
C SER A 199 27.26 -14.60 26.28
N PRO A 200 26.76 -14.95 27.49
CA PRO A 200 27.15 -16.18 28.18
C PRO A 200 26.79 -17.47 27.44
N PHE A 201 26.06 -17.38 26.32
CA PHE A 201 25.65 -18.52 25.47
C PHE A 201 26.36 -18.56 24.12
N GLY A 202 27.42 -17.76 23.92
CA GLY A 202 28.32 -17.87 22.76
C GLY A 202 27.76 -17.45 21.41
N GLU A 203 26.51 -17.06 21.31
CA GLU A 203 25.93 -16.54 20.04
C GLU A 203 25.98 -15.01 20.01
N PRO A 204 26.45 -14.40 18.91
CA PRO A 204 26.45 -12.96 18.78
C PRO A 204 25.01 -12.43 18.71
N VAL A 205 24.53 -11.80 19.78
CA VAL A 205 23.26 -11.09 19.79
C VAL A 205 23.40 -9.87 18.90
N THR A 206 22.92 -9.97 17.68
CA THR A 206 22.81 -8.81 16.79
C THR A 206 21.69 -7.91 17.27
N ARG A 207 22.02 -6.82 17.94
CA ARG A 207 21.03 -5.81 18.34
C ARG A 207 20.50 -5.15 17.07
N LYS A 208 19.19 -5.29 16.82
CA LYS A 208 18.53 -4.60 15.73
C LYS A 208 18.54 -3.10 16.02
N VAL A 209 18.88 -2.30 15.03
CA VAL A 209 18.71 -0.85 15.12
C VAL A 209 17.23 -0.58 14.89
N PRO A 210 16.50 -0.02 15.85
CA PRO A 210 15.08 0.25 15.66
C PRO A 210 14.86 1.15 14.45
N TRP A 211 13.88 0.81 13.60
CA TRP A 211 13.58 1.51 12.35
C TRP A 211 13.32 3.01 12.55
N TRP A 212 12.63 3.38 13.62
CA TRP A 212 12.28 4.77 13.93
C TRP A 212 13.48 5.66 14.26
N THR A 213 14.61 5.10 14.69
CA THR A 213 15.81 5.89 14.96
C THR A 213 16.42 6.46 13.69
N ARG A 214 16.08 5.89 12.54
CA ARG A 214 16.54 6.34 11.23
C ARG A 214 15.59 7.31 10.54
N MET A 215 14.36 7.46 11.02
CA MET A 215 13.45 8.46 10.49
C MET A 215 13.95 9.87 10.83
N LYS A 216 13.72 10.84 9.94
CA LYS A 216 14.00 12.24 10.29
C LYS A 216 13.06 12.73 11.39
N LYS A 217 13.48 13.81 12.08
CA LYS A 217 12.62 14.49 13.06
C LYS A 217 11.38 15.04 12.34
N GLY A 218 10.21 14.78 12.91
CA GLY A 218 8.94 15.21 12.34
C GLY A 218 8.41 14.33 11.20
N ALA A 219 9.08 13.19 10.91
CA ALA A 219 8.52 12.22 9.96
C ALA A 219 7.27 11.55 10.53
N HIS A 220 6.30 11.32 9.65
CA HIS A 220 5.03 10.69 9.98
C HIS A 220 5.02 9.20 9.65
N PHE A 221 4.14 8.48 10.31
CA PHE A 221 3.81 7.09 9.96
C PHE A 221 2.30 6.95 9.76
N ALA A 222 1.90 6.02 8.90
CA ALA A 222 0.52 5.59 8.68
C ALA A 222 0.52 4.07 8.53
N PHE A 223 0.16 3.38 9.61
CA PHE A 223 0.25 1.93 9.70
C PHE A 223 -1.12 1.31 9.90
N GLN A 224 -1.30 0.12 9.32
CA GLN A 224 -2.53 -0.64 9.44
C GLN A 224 -2.23 -2.10 9.75
N SER A 225 -3.03 -2.68 10.65
CA SER A 225 -3.09 -4.10 10.98
C SER A 225 -4.55 -4.55 11.05
N ASN A 226 -4.82 -5.78 11.47
CA ASN A 226 -6.17 -6.32 11.56
C ASN A 226 -6.30 -7.43 12.62
N ASP A 227 -7.56 -7.89 12.85
CA ASP A 227 -7.92 -9.02 13.73
C ASP A 227 -8.20 -10.32 12.95
N MET A 228 -7.77 -10.44 11.70
CA MET A 228 -8.09 -11.58 10.83
C MET A 228 -7.18 -12.78 11.12
N PHE A 229 -7.26 -13.33 12.34
CA PHE A 229 -6.42 -14.46 12.81
C PHE A 229 -6.62 -15.76 12.06
N ASN A 230 -7.69 -15.88 11.27
CA ASN A 230 -8.01 -17.05 10.47
C ASN A 230 -7.26 -17.12 9.13
N ILE A 231 -6.41 -16.15 8.83
CA ILE A 231 -5.59 -16.11 7.61
C ILE A 231 -4.18 -16.60 7.94
N ASP A 232 -3.77 -17.74 7.39
CA ASP A 232 -2.51 -18.41 7.72
C ASP A 232 -1.26 -17.55 7.57
N THR A 233 -1.28 -16.57 6.66
CA THR A 233 -0.15 -15.65 6.44
C THR A 233 -0.09 -14.48 7.41
N HIS A 234 -1.10 -14.31 8.27
CA HIS A 234 -1.17 -13.27 9.27
C HIS A 234 -0.49 -13.72 10.57
N ILE A 235 0.73 -13.27 10.80
CA ILE A 235 1.56 -13.69 11.95
C ILE A 235 1.54 -12.69 13.12
N ASN A 236 0.97 -11.50 12.91
CA ASN A 236 0.94 -10.39 13.88
C ASN A 236 -0.39 -9.64 13.82
N CYS A 237 -1.51 -10.40 13.82
CA CYS A 237 -2.82 -9.82 14.08
C CYS A 237 -2.89 -9.26 15.50
N VAL A 238 -3.78 -8.31 15.71
CA VAL A 238 -4.05 -7.69 17.01
C VAL A 238 -5.54 -7.76 17.32
N ASN A 239 -5.90 -7.83 18.60
CA ASN A 239 -7.30 -7.94 19.03
C ASN A 239 -8.02 -6.58 18.99
N ASP A 240 -7.27 -5.50 19.14
CA ASP A 240 -7.80 -4.15 19.19
C ASP A 240 -6.74 -3.11 18.80
N ILE A 241 -7.17 -1.86 18.63
CA ILE A 241 -6.31 -0.76 18.25
C ILE A 241 -5.29 -0.39 19.33
N ASP A 242 -5.59 -0.63 20.61
CA ASP A 242 -4.68 -0.35 21.71
C ASP A 242 -3.55 -1.40 21.77
N GLU A 243 -3.84 -2.65 21.41
CA GLU A 243 -2.81 -3.67 21.23
C GLU A 243 -1.87 -3.30 20.05
N PHE A 244 -2.44 -2.80 18.96
CA PHE A 244 -1.65 -2.33 17.84
C PHE A 244 -0.76 -1.14 18.21
N GLU A 245 -1.30 -0.16 18.96
CA GLU A 245 -0.53 0.99 19.43
C GLU A 245 0.63 0.61 20.35
N ARG A 246 0.46 -0.42 21.21
CA ARG A 246 1.53 -0.92 22.09
C ARG A 246 2.76 -1.44 21.33
N GLN A 247 2.64 -1.71 20.04
CA GLN A 247 3.80 -2.08 19.20
C GLN A 247 4.64 -0.87 18.76
N LEU A 248 4.12 0.35 18.88
CA LEU A 248 4.85 1.57 18.56
C LEU A 248 5.94 1.87 19.61
N PRO A 249 6.99 2.61 19.25
CA PRO A 249 7.96 3.08 20.20
C PRO A 249 7.36 4.13 21.17
N GLU A 250 7.90 4.24 22.37
CA GLU A 250 7.42 5.18 23.40
C GLU A 250 7.44 6.65 22.95
N ASN A 251 8.32 6.98 22.01
CA ASN A 251 8.40 8.33 21.44
C ASN A 251 7.48 8.54 20.22
N ALA A 252 6.58 7.63 19.93
CA ALA A 252 5.54 7.83 18.93
C ALA A 252 4.39 8.66 19.51
N LYS A 253 3.93 9.64 18.73
CA LYS A 253 2.74 10.43 19.05
C LYS A 253 1.64 10.11 18.04
N VAL A 254 0.67 9.31 18.45
CA VAL A 254 -0.48 8.98 17.64
C VAL A 254 -1.41 10.18 17.50
N LYS A 255 -1.77 10.53 16.27
CA LYS A 255 -2.70 11.63 15.91
C LYS A 255 -4.07 11.09 15.50
N VAL A 256 -4.11 9.90 14.93
CA VAL A 256 -5.34 9.21 14.50
C VAL A 256 -5.29 7.78 14.96
N LYS A 257 -6.39 7.33 15.58
CA LYS A 257 -6.78 5.94 15.78
C LYS A 257 -8.10 5.75 15.05
N ASP A 258 -8.16 4.84 14.11
CA ASP A 258 -9.37 4.59 13.33
C ASP A 258 -9.55 3.10 13.05
N GLU A 259 -10.80 2.67 12.92
CA GLU A 259 -11.19 1.29 12.73
C GLU A 259 -12.17 1.17 11.56
N ILE A 260 -11.92 0.21 10.68
CA ILE A 260 -12.79 -0.12 9.57
C ILE A 260 -13.21 -1.57 9.71
N ASN A 261 -14.51 -1.79 9.79
CA ASN A 261 -15.09 -3.14 9.81
C ASN A 261 -15.48 -3.52 8.38
N ASP A 262 -15.07 -4.69 7.95
CA ASP A 262 -15.53 -5.34 6.72
C ASP A 262 -15.97 -6.80 7.03
N GLU A 263 -16.42 -7.52 6.03
CA GLU A 263 -16.88 -8.91 6.17
C GLU A 263 -15.79 -9.90 6.62
N ARG A 264 -14.51 -9.53 6.50
CA ARG A 264 -13.34 -10.34 6.86
C ARG A 264 -12.89 -10.11 8.30
N GLY A 265 -13.17 -8.93 8.85
CA GLY A 265 -12.75 -8.52 10.20
C GLY A 265 -12.60 -7.02 10.34
N THR A 266 -11.89 -6.61 11.37
CA THR A 266 -11.61 -5.21 11.69
C THR A 266 -10.18 -4.85 11.28
N ARG A 267 -10.03 -3.73 10.61
CA ARG A 267 -8.72 -3.12 10.31
C ARG A 267 -8.49 -1.94 11.21
N PHE A 268 -7.35 -1.94 11.86
CA PHE A 268 -6.91 -0.90 12.79
C PHE A 268 -5.90 0.01 12.12
N THR A 269 -6.14 1.32 12.12
CA THR A 269 -5.26 2.33 11.51
C THR A 269 -4.68 3.25 12.57
N LEU A 270 -3.37 3.38 12.58
CA LEU A 270 -2.64 4.33 13.40
C LEU A 270 -1.86 5.30 12.51
N ILE A 271 -2.10 6.61 12.69
CA ILE A 271 -1.32 7.66 12.03
C ILE A 271 -0.73 8.58 13.09
N GLY A 272 0.53 8.89 12.93
CA GLY A 272 1.22 9.69 13.94
C GLY A 272 2.59 10.18 13.48
N GLU A 273 3.39 10.58 14.45
CA GLU A 273 4.71 11.17 14.28
C GLU A 273 5.69 10.53 15.26
N ILE A 274 6.92 10.32 14.83
CA ILE A 274 8.02 9.93 15.73
C ILE A 274 8.67 11.19 16.28
N CYS A 275 8.47 11.42 17.58
CA CYS A 275 9.11 12.54 18.29
C CYS A 275 10.56 12.17 18.60
N LYS A 276 11.50 12.85 17.94
CA LYS A 276 12.92 12.77 18.31
C LYS A 276 13.26 13.95 19.21
N GLU A 277 13.88 13.65 20.33
CA GLU A 277 14.47 14.66 21.22
C GLU A 277 15.52 15.53 20.53
#